data_f1c5d3a9d0542b338a71c92036885ee0
#
_entry.id   f1c5d3a9d0542b338a71c92036885ee0
#
_cell.length_a   1.000
_cell.length_b   1.000
_cell.length_c   1.000
_cell.angle_alpha   90.00
_cell.angle_beta   90.00
_cell.angle_gamma   90.00
#
_symmetry.space_group_name_H-M   'P 1'
#
loop_
_entity.id
_entity.type
_entity.pdbx_description
1 polymer ?
#
loop_
_entity_poly.entity_id
_entity_poly.type
_entity_poly.pdbx_seq_one_letter_code
_entity_poly.pdbx_strand_id
1 'polypeptide(L)'
;MKLCKDIRLGEKVSGKRFELTWKLKHNRPSGSIYVVVLPEVVPENLKEICAYEELRRKKQYGRTVIAAAANKSEAIEVVRALIEEMYQKTGGFDVKSFMKL
;
A
#
# COMPACT_ATOMS: atom_id res chain seq x y z
N MET A 1 -7.51 -3.66 7.93
CA MET A 1 -6.05 -3.69 7.73
C MET A 1 -5.42 -2.45 8.34
N LYS A 2 -4.16 -2.55 8.68
CA LYS A 2 -3.41 -1.40 9.16
C LYS A 2 -3.04 -0.51 7.98
N LEU A 3 -3.16 0.79 8.13
CA LEU A 3 -2.80 1.74 7.09
C LEU A 3 -1.66 2.64 7.57
N CYS A 4 -0.72 2.89 6.69
CA CYS A 4 0.31 3.90 6.92
C CYS A 4 -0.33 5.28 6.89
N LYS A 5 0.13 6.20 7.75
CA LYS A 5 -0.40 7.57 7.76
C LYS A 5 -0.19 8.27 6.43
N ASP A 6 0.93 8.01 5.79
CA ASP A 6 1.31 8.62 4.53
C ASP A 6 1.08 7.65 3.38
N ILE A 7 -0.09 6.99 3.38
CA ILE A 7 -0.44 6.04 2.34
C ILE A 7 -0.39 6.72 0.97
N ARG A 8 0.25 6.05 0.02
CA ARG A 8 0.38 6.55 -1.35
C ARG A 8 -0.75 6.02 -2.20
N LEU A 9 -1.41 6.89 -2.93
CA LEU A 9 -2.52 6.50 -3.79
C LEU A 9 -2.17 6.74 -5.25
N GLY A 10 -2.55 5.77 -6.10
CA GLY A 10 -2.45 5.94 -7.53
C GLY A 10 -3.35 7.09 -7.99
N GLU A 11 -3.01 7.66 -9.13
CA GLU A 11 -3.72 8.81 -9.67
C GLU A 11 -5.21 8.56 -9.84
N LYS A 12 -5.58 7.35 -10.28
CA LYS A 12 -6.98 7.01 -10.53
C LYS A 12 -7.83 6.89 -9.28
N VAL A 13 -7.21 6.71 -8.12
CA VAL A 13 -7.94 6.55 -6.85
C VAL A 13 -7.70 7.70 -5.88
N SER A 14 -6.81 8.64 -6.21
CA SER A 14 -6.47 9.74 -5.32
C SER A 14 -7.65 10.64 -4.97
N GLY A 15 -8.60 10.80 -5.90
CA GLY A 15 -9.81 11.59 -5.66
C GLY A 15 -10.79 10.98 -4.69
N LYS A 16 -10.61 9.69 -4.37
CA LYS A 16 -11.46 8.95 -3.43
C LYS A 16 -10.71 8.55 -2.16
N ARG A 17 -9.71 9.33 -1.79
CA ARG A 17 -8.83 9.00 -0.67
C ARG A 17 -9.59 8.67 0.62
N PHE A 18 -10.53 9.50 0.98
CA PHE A 18 -11.29 9.35 2.21
C PHE A 18 -12.09 8.06 2.24
N GLU A 19 -12.85 7.83 1.18
CA GLU A 19 -13.68 6.64 1.05
C GLU A 19 -12.82 5.37 1.01
N LEU A 20 -11.77 5.40 0.20
CA LEU A 20 -10.90 4.25 0.02
C LEU A 20 -10.17 3.88 1.31
N THR A 21 -9.58 4.85 2.00
CA THR A 21 -8.87 4.58 3.25
C THR A 21 -9.81 4.05 4.32
N TRP A 22 -11.03 4.58 4.38
CA TRP A 22 -12.02 4.07 5.32
C TRP A 22 -12.35 2.60 5.05
N LYS A 23 -12.60 2.25 3.79
CA LYS A 23 -12.91 0.87 3.42
C LYS A 23 -11.76 -0.08 3.72
N LEU A 24 -10.53 0.31 3.41
CA LEU A 24 -9.36 -0.51 3.70
C LEU A 24 -9.18 -0.70 5.20
N LYS A 25 -9.32 0.35 5.96
CA LYS A 25 -9.15 0.30 7.42
C LYS A 25 -10.18 -0.62 8.07
N HIS A 26 -11.39 -0.64 7.58
CA HIS A 26 -12.48 -1.44 8.14
C HIS A 26 -12.72 -2.75 7.39
N ASN A 27 -11.80 -3.13 6.50
CA ASN A 27 -11.87 -4.39 5.75
C ASN A 27 -13.16 -4.54 4.94
N ARG A 28 -13.67 -3.43 4.42
CA ARG A 28 -14.88 -3.42 3.60
C ARG A 28 -14.58 -3.70 2.13
N PRO A 29 -15.54 -4.24 1.38
CA PRO A 29 -15.34 -4.42 -0.06
C PRO A 29 -15.06 -3.10 -0.76
N SER A 30 -14.10 -3.08 -1.65
CA SER A 30 -13.70 -1.87 -2.36
C SER A 30 -13.53 -2.08 -3.86
N GLY A 31 -14.15 -3.12 -4.42
CA GLY A 31 -14.03 -3.41 -5.84
C GLY A 31 -12.65 -3.87 -6.24
N SER A 32 -12.31 -3.66 -7.51
CA SER A 32 -11.05 -4.14 -8.08
C SER A 32 -9.93 -3.15 -7.84
N ILE A 33 -9.37 -3.15 -6.64
CA ILE A 33 -8.19 -2.34 -6.36
C ILE A 33 -7.02 -3.23 -5.98
N TYR A 34 -5.82 -2.70 -6.21
CA TYR A 34 -4.58 -3.34 -5.80
C TYR A 34 -3.95 -2.55 -4.68
N VAL A 35 -3.34 -3.25 -3.75
CA VAL A 35 -2.66 -2.63 -2.62
C VAL A 35 -1.21 -3.08 -2.58
N VAL A 36 -0.35 -2.23 -2.05
CA VAL A 36 1.04 -2.55 -1.77
C VAL A 36 1.14 -2.69 -0.27
N VAL A 37 1.54 -3.87 0.18
CA VAL A 37 1.55 -4.21 1.60
C VAL A 37 2.93 -4.67 2.03
N LEU A 38 3.19 -4.54 3.33
CA LEU A 38 4.36 -5.12 3.97
C LEU A 38 3.94 -6.43 4.62
N PRO A 39 4.80 -7.45 4.65
CA PRO A 39 4.49 -8.69 5.34
C PRO A 39 4.39 -8.45 6.85
N GLU A 40 3.60 -9.28 7.54
CA GLU A 40 3.48 -9.21 8.99
C GLU A 40 4.78 -9.56 9.68
N VAL A 41 5.45 -10.56 9.13
CA VAL A 41 6.72 -11.05 9.67
C VAL A 41 7.81 -10.64 8.70
N VAL A 42 8.71 -9.82 9.19
CA VAL A 42 9.82 -9.31 8.41
C VAL A 42 10.72 -10.45 7.97
N PRO A 43 11.24 -10.44 6.76
CA PRO A 43 12.40 -9.63 6.42
C PRO A 43 12.00 -8.26 5.91
N GLU A 44 12.81 -7.32 6.33
CA GLU A 44 12.62 -5.91 6.10
C GLU A 44 12.46 -5.56 4.64
N ASN A 45 11.64 -4.55 4.39
CA ASN A 45 11.49 -3.91 3.10
C ASN A 45 10.93 -4.78 1.97
N LEU A 46 10.43 -5.98 2.29
CA LEU A 46 9.72 -6.77 1.30
C LEU A 46 8.33 -6.19 1.10
N LYS A 47 8.11 -5.71 -0.10
CA LYS A 47 6.82 -5.16 -0.51
C LYS A 47 6.13 -6.16 -1.42
N GLU A 48 4.83 -6.26 -1.28
CA GLU A 48 4.04 -7.16 -2.09
C GLU A 48 2.87 -6.41 -2.69
N ILE A 49 2.70 -6.52 -4.00
CA ILE A 49 1.57 -5.96 -4.71
C ILE A 49 0.54 -7.06 -4.88
N CYS A 50 -0.67 -6.85 -4.36
CA CYS A 50 -1.71 -7.86 -4.46
C CYS A 50 -3.09 -7.23 -4.56
N ALA A 51 -4.03 -8.01 -5.08
CA ALA A 51 -5.42 -7.57 -5.15
C ALA A 51 -5.99 -7.50 -3.73
N TYR A 52 -6.62 -6.39 -3.40
CA TYR A 52 -7.19 -6.19 -2.08
C TYR A 52 -8.22 -7.26 -1.74
N GLU A 53 -9.08 -7.63 -2.68
CA GLU A 53 -10.11 -8.64 -2.43
C GLU A 53 -9.52 -10.02 -2.15
N GLU A 54 -8.34 -10.32 -2.69
CA GLU A 54 -7.66 -11.56 -2.38
C GLU A 54 -7.22 -11.60 -0.93
N LEU A 55 -6.70 -10.48 -0.41
CA LEU A 55 -6.32 -10.38 1.00
C LEU A 55 -7.55 -10.52 1.90
N ARG A 56 -8.67 -9.91 1.52
CA ARG A 56 -9.92 -10.04 2.27
C ARG A 56 -10.40 -11.49 2.30
N ARG A 57 -10.37 -12.15 1.16
CA ARG A 57 -10.79 -13.55 1.06
C ARG A 57 -9.94 -14.46 1.94
N LYS A 58 -8.65 -14.17 2.02
CA LYS A 58 -7.70 -14.93 2.86
C LYS A 58 -7.67 -14.45 4.30
N LYS A 59 -8.44 -13.43 4.63
CA LYS A 59 -8.50 -12.83 5.98
C LYS A 59 -7.14 -12.37 6.50
N GLN A 60 -6.30 -11.85 5.61
CA GLN A 60 -4.97 -11.35 5.99
C GLN A 60 -5.03 -9.89 6.42
N TYR A 61 -5.76 -9.61 7.48
CA TYR A 61 -6.05 -8.25 7.93
C TYR A 61 -4.92 -7.61 8.76
N GLY A 62 -3.91 -8.37 9.14
CA GLY A 62 -2.78 -7.85 9.90
C GLY A 62 -1.71 -7.16 9.06
N ARG A 63 -1.85 -7.20 7.73
CA ARG A 63 -0.87 -6.58 6.84
C ARG A 63 -0.98 -5.06 6.87
N THR A 64 0.15 -4.39 6.70
CA THR A 64 0.18 -2.92 6.65
C THR A 64 0.17 -2.46 5.20
N VAL A 65 -0.82 -1.65 4.83
CA VAL A 65 -0.97 -1.11 3.48
C VAL A 65 -0.20 0.21 3.40
N ILE A 66 0.72 0.30 2.45
CA ILE A 66 1.50 1.52 2.23
C ILE A 66 1.08 2.26 0.97
N ALA A 67 0.36 1.59 0.08
CA ALA A 67 -0.13 2.22 -1.14
C ALA A 67 -1.34 1.48 -1.68
N ALA A 68 -2.13 2.16 -2.50
CA ALA A 68 -3.28 1.56 -3.18
C ALA A 68 -3.41 2.17 -4.57
N ALA A 69 -3.94 1.39 -5.51
CA ALA A 69 -4.09 1.80 -6.89
C ALA A 69 -5.27 1.10 -7.55
N ALA A 70 -5.72 1.62 -8.68
CA ALA A 70 -6.87 1.08 -9.39
C ALA A 70 -6.57 -0.25 -10.08
N ASN A 71 -5.32 -0.49 -10.44
CA ASN A 71 -4.91 -1.72 -11.12
C ASN A 71 -3.44 -2.00 -10.82
N LYS A 72 -2.97 -3.16 -11.28
CA LYS A 72 -1.59 -3.60 -11.00
C LYS A 72 -0.55 -2.68 -11.63
N SER A 73 -0.78 -2.23 -12.86
CA SER A 73 0.15 -1.32 -13.53
C SER A 73 0.32 -0.02 -12.76
N GLU A 74 -0.78 0.55 -12.30
CA GLU A 74 -0.75 1.76 -11.49
C GLU A 74 -0.03 1.53 -10.16
N ALA A 75 -0.27 0.36 -9.54
CA ALA A 75 0.42 0.00 -8.30
C ALA A 75 1.94 -0.06 -8.49
N ILE A 76 2.39 -0.63 -9.61
CA ILE A 76 3.81 -0.69 -9.94
C ILE A 76 4.39 0.72 -10.09
N GLU A 77 3.66 1.63 -10.73
CA GLU A 77 4.12 3.01 -10.87
C GLU A 77 4.19 3.74 -9.52
N VAL A 78 3.24 3.49 -8.64
CA VAL A 78 3.26 4.05 -7.28
C VAL A 78 4.49 3.56 -6.52
N VAL A 79 4.79 2.27 -6.61
CA VAL A 79 5.97 1.69 -5.96
C VAL A 79 7.26 2.30 -6.52
N ARG A 80 7.32 2.44 -7.84
CA ARG A 80 8.48 3.05 -8.48
C ARG A 80 8.73 4.47 -7.97
N ALA A 81 7.67 5.28 -7.92
CA ALA A 81 7.77 6.66 -7.44
C ALA A 81 8.18 6.70 -5.97
N LEU A 82 7.64 5.79 -5.17
CA LEU A 82 7.98 5.70 -3.75
C LEU A 82 9.46 5.35 -3.55
N ILE A 83 9.95 4.35 -4.27
CA ILE A 83 11.35 3.93 -4.19
C ILE A 83 12.27 5.09 -4.59
N GLU A 84 11.95 5.78 -5.67
CA GLU A 84 12.74 6.90 -6.16
C GLU A 84 12.78 8.04 -5.13
N GLU A 85 11.63 8.39 -4.58
CA GLU A 85 11.53 9.43 -3.55
C GLU A 85 12.35 9.05 -2.30
N MET A 86 12.21 7.81 -1.87
CA MET A 86 12.91 7.30 -0.71
C MET A 86 14.42 7.35 -0.90
N TYR A 87 14.90 6.93 -2.06
CA TYR A 87 16.32 6.98 -2.37
C TYR A 87 16.86 8.41 -2.39
N GLN A 88 16.12 9.33 -2.99
CA GLN A 88 16.52 10.75 -3.05
C GLN A 88 16.60 11.40 -1.67
N LYS A 89 15.69 11.05 -0.79
CA LYS A 89 15.61 11.67 0.54
C LYS A 89 16.50 11.02 1.59
N THR A 90 16.71 9.70 1.50
CA THR A 90 17.43 8.96 2.55
C THR A 90 18.70 8.29 2.05
N GLY A 91 18.87 8.17 0.75
CA GLY A 91 19.99 7.45 0.15
C GLY A 91 19.88 5.93 0.29
N GLY A 92 18.73 5.42 0.73
CA GLY A 92 18.53 4.00 0.95
C GLY A 92 17.11 3.55 0.63
N PHE A 93 16.79 2.33 1.01
CA PHE A 93 15.50 1.71 0.67
C PHE A 93 14.79 1.14 1.90
N ASP A 94 15.03 1.68 3.08
CA ASP A 94 14.36 1.26 4.30
C ASP A 94 12.96 1.84 4.35
N VAL A 95 12.00 1.08 3.85
CA VAL A 95 10.61 1.51 3.74
C VAL A 95 10.01 1.85 5.11
N LYS A 96 10.27 1.02 6.11
CA LYS A 96 9.69 1.23 7.44
C LYS A 96 10.15 2.55 8.03
N SER A 97 11.44 2.83 7.94
CA SER A 97 12.00 4.07 8.44
C SER A 97 11.47 5.28 7.68
N PHE A 98 11.44 5.18 6.35
CA PHE A 98 10.98 6.27 5.50
C PHE A 98 9.50 6.60 5.73
N MET A 99 8.66 5.58 5.86
CA MET A 99 7.22 5.76 6.07
C MET A 99 6.85 5.94 7.54
N LYS A 100 7.82 5.90 8.43
CA LYS A 100 7.63 6.05 9.89
C LYS A 100 6.70 4.99 10.47
N LEU A 101 6.92 3.76 10.08
CA LEU A 101 6.14 2.62 10.56
C LEU A 101 6.72 1.98 11.81
#